data_404469be2ed6664cd19bd6cbe0f38fdd
#
_entry.id   404469be2ed6664cd19bd6cbe0f38fdd
#
_cell.length_a   1.000
_cell.length_b   1.000
_cell.length_c   1.000
_cell.angle_alpha   90.00
_cell.angle_beta   90.00
_cell.angle_gamma   90.00
#
_symmetry.space_group_name_H-M   'P 1'
#
loop_
_entity.id
_entity.type
_entity.pdbx_description
1 polymer ?
#
loop_
_entity_poly.entity_id
_entity_poly.type
_entity_poly.pdbx_seq_one_letter_code
_entity_poly.pdbx_strand_id
1 'polypeptide(L)'
;MKTIYTTPILREVLSLIARLILRLIGWKVTGETPQYKKYILIAAPHTSNWDFIFMLLVVLSRKMDARWMGKQQLFSPPFHGVMKWLGGIPIERSKTNNTVDSMVNAFQSAPTLTLLITPEGTRSKVKKWKTGF
;
A
#
# COMPACT_ATOMS: atom_id res chain seq x y z
N MET A 1 -9.19 -11.73 -4.50
CA MET A 1 -7.95 -11.97 -5.27
C MET A 1 -6.84 -12.32 -4.29
N LYS A 2 -6.08 -13.40 -4.53
CA LYS A 2 -4.95 -13.79 -3.67
C LYS A 2 -3.80 -12.79 -3.83
N THR A 3 -3.29 -12.30 -2.71
CA THR A 3 -2.12 -11.41 -2.66
C THR A 3 -1.04 -12.02 -1.79
N ILE A 4 0.13 -11.39 -1.74
CA ILE A 4 1.22 -11.79 -0.82
C ILE A 4 0.78 -11.77 0.64
N TYR A 5 -0.22 -10.93 0.97
CA TYR A 5 -0.72 -10.77 2.34
C TYR A 5 -1.73 -11.83 2.75
N THR A 6 -2.42 -12.46 1.78
CA THR A 6 -3.49 -13.43 2.02
C THR A 6 -3.06 -14.89 1.91
N THR A 7 -1.80 -15.15 1.59
CA THR A 7 -1.23 -16.49 1.51
C THR A 7 -0.49 -16.82 2.82
N PRO A 8 -1.03 -17.67 3.72
CA PRO A 8 -0.56 -17.77 5.11
C PRO A 8 0.94 -18.06 5.26
N ILE A 9 1.42 -19.14 4.65
CA ILE A 9 2.83 -19.54 4.77
C ILE A 9 3.75 -18.46 4.18
N LEU A 10 3.43 -17.97 2.98
CA LEU A 10 4.22 -16.94 2.32
C LEU A 10 4.25 -15.65 3.14
N ARG A 11 3.12 -15.24 3.72
CA ARG A 11 3.03 -14.07 4.60
C ARG A 11 3.96 -14.20 5.81
N GLU A 12 4.01 -15.37 6.44
CA GLU A 12 4.89 -15.59 7.60
C GLU A 12 6.37 -15.48 7.21
N VAL A 13 6.77 -16.16 6.13
CA VAL A 13 8.15 -16.12 5.63
C VAL A 13 8.54 -14.70 5.24
N LEU A 14 7.72 -14.01 4.46
CA LEU A 14 7.99 -12.63 4.04
C LEU A 14 8.00 -11.65 5.22
N SER A 15 7.16 -11.88 6.23
CA SER A 15 7.18 -11.08 7.46
C SER A 15 8.50 -11.20 8.22
N LEU A 16 9.04 -12.42 8.32
CA LEU A 16 10.34 -12.65 8.95
C LEU A 16 11.48 -11.99 8.16
N ILE A 17 11.48 -12.16 6.85
CA ILE A 17 12.47 -11.52 5.94
C ILE A 17 12.39 -10.00 6.06
N ALA A 18 11.19 -9.42 6.01
CA ALA A 18 11.01 -7.98 6.11
C ALA A 18 11.52 -7.42 7.45
N ARG A 19 11.24 -8.10 8.56
CA ARG A 19 11.78 -7.72 9.87
C ARG A 19 13.31 -7.79 9.92
N LEU A 20 13.88 -8.83 9.34
CA LEU A 20 15.35 -8.97 9.27
C LEU A 20 15.97 -7.84 8.45
N ILE A 21 15.43 -7.55 7.27
CA ILE A 21 15.92 -6.46 6.41
C ILE A 21 15.82 -5.12 7.15
N LEU A 22 14.66 -4.78 7.71
CA LEU A 22 14.47 -3.54 8.47
C LEU A 22 15.46 -3.42 9.61
N ARG A 23 15.72 -4.50 10.33
CA ARG A 23 16.70 -4.52 11.42
C ARG A 23 18.14 -4.29 10.91
N LEU A 24 18.52 -4.91 9.80
CA LEU A 24 19.86 -4.79 9.21
C LEU A 24 20.16 -3.37 8.71
N ILE A 25 19.15 -2.69 8.14
CA ILE A 25 19.27 -1.30 7.68
C ILE A 25 19.04 -0.26 8.80
N GLY A 26 18.83 -0.72 10.05
CA GLY A 26 18.65 0.16 11.21
C GLY A 26 17.27 0.82 11.31
N TRP A 27 16.27 0.34 10.56
CA TRP A 27 14.91 0.85 10.65
C TRP A 27 14.15 0.26 11.82
N LYS A 28 13.46 1.11 12.56
CA LYS A 28 12.62 0.73 13.69
C LYS A 28 11.16 1.08 13.40
N VAL A 29 10.32 0.06 13.33
CA VAL A 29 8.87 0.25 13.17
C VAL A 29 8.24 0.40 14.54
N THR A 30 7.74 1.59 14.85
CA THR A 30 7.12 1.94 16.15
C THR A 30 5.61 2.05 16.02
N GLY A 31 4.92 2.10 17.15
CA GLY A 31 3.47 2.16 17.22
C GLY A 31 2.79 0.79 17.12
N GLU A 32 1.51 0.76 17.39
CA GLU A 32 0.68 -0.44 17.33
C GLU A 32 -0.03 -0.56 15.99
N THR A 33 -0.25 -1.79 15.54
CA THR A 33 -1.09 -2.04 14.38
C THR A 33 -2.56 -1.86 14.77
N PRO A 34 -3.32 -1.01 14.07
CA PRO A 34 -4.74 -0.83 14.37
C PRO A 34 -5.51 -2.15 14.34
N GLN A 35 -6.38 -2.36 15.31
CA GLN A 35 -7.21 -3.57 15.43
C GLN A 35 -8.53 -3.48 14.65
N TYR A 36 -8.67 -2.46 13.80
CA TYR A 36 -9.85 -2.30 12.96
C TYR A 36 -9.77 -3.20 11.73
N LYS A 37 -10.93 -3.72 11.31
CA LYS A 37 -11.02 -4.54 10.09
C LYS A 37 -10.74 -3.74 8.82
N LYS A 38 -11.07 -2.46 8.84
CA LYS A 38 -10.89 -1.56 7.69
C LYS A 38 -10.41 -0.20 8.17
N TYR A 39 -9.33 0.30 7.59
CA TYR A 39 -8.80 1.65 7.87
C TYR A 39 -7.94 2.16 6.73
N ILE A 40 -7.69 3.47 6.75
CA ILE A 40 -6.78 4.12 5.83
C ILE A 40 -5.45 4.34 6.54
N LEU A 41 -4.37 3.92 5.89
CA LEU A 41 -3.00 4.15 6.33
C LEU A 41 -2.39 5.27 5.47
N ILE A 42 -2.01 6.36 6.11
CA ILE A 42 -1.37 7.49 5.44
C ILE A 42 0.14 7.24 5.37
N ALA A 43 0.69 7.25 4.16
CA ALA A 43 2.12 7.17 3.92
C ALA A 43 2.67 8.54 3.50
N ALA A 44 3.32 9.21 4.44
CA ALA A 44 3.92 10.53 4.24
C ALA A 44 5.21 10.64 5.08
N PRO A 45 6.23 11.38 4.61
CA PRO A 45 6.35 11.96 3.27
C PRO A 45 6.60 10.90 2.18
N HIS A 46 6.20 11.19 0.94
CA HIS A 46 6.47 10.35 -0.23
C HIS A 46 7.43 11.08 -1.17
N THR A 47 8.70 10.70 -1.14
CA THR A 47 9.79 11.45 -1.77
C THR A 47 10.50 10.70 -2.89
N SER A 48 10.44 9.36 -2.89
CA SER A 48 11.15 8.54 -3.87
C SER A 48 10.46 7.21 -4.17
N ASN A 49 10.95 6.49 -5.18
CA ASN A 49 10.51 5.12 -5.47
C ASN A 49 10.88 4.12 -4.37
N TRP A 50 11.93 4.41 -3.57
CA TRP A 50 12.34 3.59 -2.44
C TRP A 50 11.28 3.53 -1.36
N ASP A 51 10.45 4.55 -1.23
CA ASP A 51 9.35 4.58 -0.26
C ASP A 51 8.37 3.42 -0.48
N PHE A 52 8.19 2.99 -1.74
CA PHE A 52 7.38 1.81 -2.06
C PHE A 52 7.98 0.53 -1.46
N ILE A 53 9.30 0.36 -1.56
CA ILE A 53 9.99 -0.80 -0.98
C ILE A 53 9.89 -0.77 0.54
N PHE A 54 10.17 0.38 1.17
CA PHE A 54 10.04 0.54 2.62
C PHE A 54 8.60 0.32 3.10
N MET A 55 7.63 0.81 2.37
CA MET A 55 6.21 0.57 2.63
C MET A 55 5.92 -0.93 2.63
N LEU A 56 6.35 -1.67 1.60
CA LEU A 56 6.16 -3.12 1.54
C LEU A 56 6.81 -3.82 2.73
N LEU A 57 8.04 -3.46 3.11
CA LEU A 57 8.74 -4.03 4.25
C LEU A 57 7.98 -3.77 5.56
N VAL A 58 7.49 -2.55 5.78
CA VAL A 58 6.72 -2.21 6.98
C VAL A 58 5.41 -2.99 7.04
N VAL A 59 4.64 -3.01 5.95
CA VAL A 59 3.34 -3.71 5.91
C VAL A 59 3.51 -5.22 6.12
N LEU A 60 4.51 -5.83 5.47
CA LEU A 60 4.84 -7.25 5.63
C LEU A 60 5.32 -7.55 7.05
N SER A 61 6.18 -6.71 7.62
CA SER A 61 6.68 -6.90 8.99
C SER A 61 5.56 -6.92 10.04
N ARG A 62 4.49 -6.16 9.78
CA ARG A 62 3.30 -6.06 10.64
C ARG A 62 2.15 -6.99 10.22
N LYS A 63 2.34 -7.77 9.15
CA LYS A 63 1.34 -8.72 8.59
C LYS A 63 0.01 -8.04 8.21
N MET A 64 0.07 -6.79 7.78
CA MET A 64 -1.10 -6.04 7.33
C MET A 64 -1.54 -6.50 5.94
N ASP A 65 -2.85 -6.62 5.69
CA ASP A 65 -3.39 -6.81 4.33
C ASP A 65 -3.55 -5.43 3.67
N ALA A 66 -2.45 -4.90 3.16
CA ALA A 66 -2.43 -3.57 2.58
C ALA A 66 -2.78 -3.58 1.10
N ARG A 67 -3.54 -2.57 0.70
CA ARG A 67 -3.82 -2.21 -0.68
C ARG A 67 -3.32 -0.81 -0.93
N TRP A 68 -2.73 -0.58 -2.09
CA TRP A 68 -2.22 0.72 -2.48
C TRP A 68 -2.68 1.07 -3.89
N MET A 69 -2.81 2.35 -4.17
CA MET A 69 -3.26 2.84 -5.46
C MET A 69 -2.08 3.24 -6.34
N GLY A 70 -2.06 2.73 -7.55
CA GLY A 70 -1.03 3.04 -8.53
C GLY A 70 -1.62 3.53 -9.85
N LYS A 71 -0.82 4.29 -10.60
CA LYS A 71 -1.18 4.70 -11.96
C LYS A 71 -1.46 3.47 -12.83
N GLN A 72 -2.47 3.56 -13.69
CA GLN A 72 -2.86 2.49 -14.63
C GLN A 72 -1.66 1.91 -15.40
N GLN A 73 -0.69 2.74 -15.78
CA GLN A 73 0.49 2.32 -16.52
C GLN A 73 1.38 1.30 -15.78
N LEU A 74 1.39 1.33 -14.44
CA LEU A 74 2.14 0.36 -13.62
C LEU A 74 1.56 -1.05 -13.72
N PHE A 75 0.33 -1.17 -14.18
CA PHE A 75 -0.39 -2.44 -14.34
C PHE A 75 -0.42 -2.93 -15.79
N SER A 76 0.48 -2.42 -16.64
CA SER A 76 0.66 -2.90 -18.00
C SER A 76 1.54 -4.16 -18.03
N PRO A 77 1.41 -5.03 -19.04
CA PRO A 77 2.32 -6.15 -19.24
C PRO A 77 3.79 -5.69 -19.30
N PRO A 78 4.74 -6.46 -18.73
CA PRO A 78 4.60 -7.75 -18.06
C PRO A 78 4.25 -7.67 -16.57
N PHE A 79 4.17 -6.46 -15.97
CA PHE A 79 4.10 -6.25 -14.52
C PHE A 79 2.68 -6.31 -13.93
N HIS A 80 1.65 -6.40 -14.77
CA HIS A 80 0.25 -6.41 -14.35
C HIS A 80 -0.06 -7.37 -13.18
N GLY A 81 0.33 -8.63 -13.34
CA GLY A 81 0.08 -9.66 -12.33
C GLY A 81 0.83 -9.41 -11.02
N VAL A 82 2.10 -9.01 -11.11
CA VAL A 82 2.94 -8.74 -9.96
C VAL A 82 2.42 -7.55 -9.16
N MET A 83 2.07 -6.45 -9.82
CA MET A 83 1.55 -5.26 -9.15
C MET A 83 0.24 -5.53 -8.40
N LYS A 84 -0.67 -6.28 -9.00
CA LYS A 84 -1.91 -6.71 -8.35
C LYS A 84 -1.65 -7.67 -7.19
N TRP A 85 -0.73 -8.60 -7.36
CA TRP A 85 -0.34 -9.55 -6.32
C TRP A 85 0.30 -8.85 -5.12
N LEU A 86 1.04 -7.76 -5.34
CA LEU A 86 1.56 -6.87 -4.31
C LEU A 86 0.49 -5.96 -3.65
N GLY A 87 -0.78 -6.15 -3.97
CA GLY A 87 -1.90 -5.40 -3.40
C GLY A 87 -2.24 -4.12 -4.14
N GLY A 88 -1.68 -3.89 -5.33
CA GLY A 88 -1.95 -2.70 -6.12
C GLY A 88 -3.36 -2.66 -6.72
N ILE A 89 -3.96 -1.48 -6.68
CA ILE A 89 -5.23 -1.14 -7.31
C ILE A 89 -4.94 -0.12 -8.41
N PRO A 90 -5.20 -0.44 -9.69
CA PRO A 90 -4.98 0.51 -10.77
C PRO A 90 -6.01 1.63 -10.70
N ILE A 91 -5.55 2.86 -10.84
CA ILE A 91 -6.40 4.04 -10.92
C ILE A 91 -6.09 4.89 -12.14
N GLU A 92 -7.14 5.39 -12.78
CA GLU A 92 -7.04 6.37 -13.85
C GLU A 92 -7.18 7.78 -13.24
N ARG A 93 -6.05 8.44 -13.04
CA ARG A 93 -5.98 9.76 -12.37
C ARG A 93 -6.56 10.91 -13.18
N SER A 94 -6.86 10.68 -14.47
CA SER A 94 -7.51 11.67 -15.33
C SER A 94 -8.96 11.94 -14.95
N LYS A 95 -9.59 11.03 -14.20
CA LYS A 95 -11.00 11.12 -13.77
C LYS A 95 -11.05 11.03 -12.24
N THR A 96 -11.13 12.18 -11.58
CA THR A 96 -11.12 12.30 -10.10
C THR A 96 -12.20 11.45 -9.43
N ASN A 97 -13.41 11.44 -10.01
CA ASN A 97 -14.54 10.68 -9.47
C ASN A 97 -14.26 9.16 -9.45
N ASN A 98 -13.56 8.63 -10.46
CA ASN A 98 -13.26 7.19 -10.52
C ASN A 98 -12.32 6.71 -9.41
N THR A 99 -11.48 7.60 -8.88
CA THR A 99 -10.55 7.25 -7.81
C THR A 99 -11.29 7.03 -6.49
N VAL A 100 -12.18 7.96 -6.13
CA VAL A 100 -12.99 7.86 -4.90
C VAL A 100 -13.92 6.66 -4.98
N ASP A 101 -14.62 6.48 -6.11
CA ASP A 101 -15.52 5.35 -6.32
C ASP A 101 -14.78 4.01 -6.23
N SER A 102 -13.58 3.93 -6.78
CA SER A 102 -12.73 2.73 -6.67
C SER A 102 -12.34 2.42 -5.23
N MET A 103 -12.05 3.44 -4.42
CA MET A 103 -11.78 3.27 -2.99
C MET A 103 -13.03 2.79 -2.23
N VAL A 104 -14.16 3.44 -2.47
CA VAL A 104 -15.44 3.08 -1.84
C VAL A 104 -15.79 1.64 -2.17
N ASN A 105 -15.70 1.24 -3.43
CA ASN A 105 -15.94 -0.13 -3.86
C ASN A 105 -14.98 -1.13 -3.20
N ALA A 106 -13.69 -0.79 -3.08
CA ALA A 106 -12.72 -1.63 -2.40
C ALA A 106 -13.08 -1.81 -0.92
N PHE A 107 -13.48 -0.73 -0.24
CA PHE A 107 -13.92 -0.78 1.16
C PHE A 107 -15.22 -1.56 1.36
N GLN A 108 -16.16 -1.48 0.42
CA GLN A 108 -17.43 -2.20 0.52
C GLN A 108 -17.25 -3.71 0.26
N SER A 109 -16.44 -4.07 -0.74
CA SER A 109 -16.32 -5.45 -1.22
C SER A 109 -15.39 -6.32 -0.36
N ALA A 110 -14.42 -5.75 0.34
CA ALA A 110 -13.47 -6.51 1.14
C ALA A 110 -13.96 -6.70 2.59
N PRO A 111 -13.80 -7.88 3.21
CA PRO A 111 -14.10 -8.08 4.63
C PRO A 111 -13.09 -7.37 5.54
N THR A 112 -11.84 -7.28 5.11
CA THR A 112 -10.75 -6.55 5.77
C THR A 112 -10.00 -5.75 4.71
N LEU A 113 -9.58 -4.53 5.05
CA LEU A 113 -8.83 -3.68 4.12
C LEU A 113 -8.01 -2.62 4.86
N THR A 114 -6.72 -2.64 4.65
CA THR A 114 -5.85 -1.50 4.93
C THR A 114 -5.55 -0.78 3.62
N LEU A 115 -6.18 0.36 3.38
CA LEU A 115 -5.92 1.15 2.18
C LEU A 115 -4.82 2.16 2.45
N LEU A 116 -3.74 2.06 1.69
CA LEU A 116 -2.59 2.95 1.81
C LEU A 116 -2.72 4.08 0.80
N ILE A 117 -2.62 5.31 1.28
CA ILE A 117 -2.67 6.51 0.47
C ILE A 117 -1.48 7.43 0.73
N THR A 118 -1.08 8.17 -0.30
CA THR A 118 -0.06 9.22 -0.23
C THR A 118 -0.74 10.58 -0.48
N PRO A 119 -1.07 11.34 0.58
CA PRO A 119 -1.90 12.54 0.45
C PRO A 119 -1.22 13.67 -0.32
N GLU A 120 0.09 13.62 -0.46
CA GLU A 120 0.84 14.58 -1.27
C GLU A 120 0.53 14.47 -2.77
N GLY A 121 0.15 13.27 -3.24
CA GLY A 121 -0.15 12.97 -4.64
C GLY A 121 1.01 13.16 -5.60
N THR A 122 2.21 13.42 -5.09
CA THR A 122 3.46 13.60 -5.84
C THR A 122 4.64 13.23 -4.96
N ARG A 123 5.81 12.97 -5.57
CA ARG A 123 7.10 12.77 -4.87
C ARG A 123 7.86 14.06 -4.61
N SER A 124 7.41 15.17 -5.16
CA SER A 124 7.99 16.50 -4.90
C SER A 124 7.54 17.01 -3.54
N LYS A 125 8.41 17.79 -2.87
CA LYS A 125 8.07 18.44 -1.61
C LYS A 125 6.88 19.39 -1.81
N VAL A 126 5.82 19.20 -1.03
CA VAL A 126 4.62 20.03 -1.08
C VAL A 126 4.35 20.70 0.25
N LYS A 127 3.78 21.90 0.22
CA LYS A 127 3.41 22.65 1.44
C LYS A 127 2.06 22.22 2.01
N LYS A 128 1.19 21.65 1.18
CA LYS A 128 -0.17 21.20 1.55
C LYS A 128 -0.48 19.86 0.88
N TRP A 129 -1.19 19.03 1.58
CA TRP A 129 -1.75 17.81 1.01
C TRP A 129 -2.87 18.15 0.03
N LYS A 130 -3.03 17.31 -0.99
CA LYS A 130 -4.13 17.45 -1.93
C LYS A 130 -5.45 17.18 -1.22
N THR A 131 -6.49 17.90 -1.61
CA THR A 131 -7.86 17.63 -1.18
C THR A 131 -8.53 16.65 -2.13
N GLY A 132 -9.54 15.91 -1.66
CA GLY A 132 -10.34 15.01 -2.49
C GLY A 132 -9.96 13.53 -2.38
N PHE A 133 -9.54 13.10 -1.20
CA PHE A 133 -9.47 11.67 -0.87
C PHE A 133 -10.66 11.27 -0.02
#